data_7dee3a2e508a8fa764bfea443a4aac11
#
_entry.id   7dee3a2e508a8fa764bfea443a4aac11
#
_cell.length_a   1.000
_cell.length_b   1.000
_cell.length_c   1.000
_cell.angle_alpha   90.00
_cell.angle_beta   90.00
_cell.angle_gamma   90.00
#
_symmetry.space_group_name_H-M   'P 1'
#
loop_
_entity.id
_entity.type
_entity.pdbx_description
1 polymer ?
#
loop_
_entity_poly.entity_id
_entity_poly.type
_entity_poly.pdbx_seq_one_letter_code
_entity_poly.pdbx_strand_id
1 'polypeptide(L)'
;MLDPKKIETVESFLSLSMLLEYESADRLRELSRFMLNHKARELSELLETLAVYSDQHASEIRELAEGRVLPELATLSLSWEGLEGPETTAYESVTPQMAVDDMLQLALRNEIKGQDFYIDISLHSPNEQVRKLAAEFANEENEHVAKLQSWIASRKEKT
;
A
#
# COMPACT_ATOMS: atom_id res chain seq x y z
N MET A 1 -2.48 12.47 -12.03
CA MET A 1 -2.10 12.41 -10.61
C MET A 1 -3.21 13.00 -9.76
N LEU A 2 -3.58 12.33 -8.70
CA LEU A 2 -4.65 12.81 -7.81
C LEU A 2 -4.19 14.07 -7.08
N ASP A 3 -4.99 15.13 -7.13
CA ASP A 3 -4.72 16.35 -6.38
C ASP A 3 -5.37 16.25 -4.99
N PRO A 4 -4.58 16.23 -3.89
CA PRO A 4 -5.14 16.14 -2.54
C PRO A 4 -6.15 17.23 -2.21
N LYS A 5 -6.04 18.38 -2.85
CA LYS A 5 -6.97 19.50 -2.67
C LYS A 5 -8.38 19.23 -3.19
N LYS A 6 -8.52 18.22 -4.05
CA LYS A 6 -9.81 17.78 -4.60
C LYS A 6 -10.52 16.75 -3.73
N ILE A 7 -9.87 16.26 -2.69
CA ILE A 7 -10.49 15.33 -1.74
C ILE A 7 -11.15 16.16 -0.64
N GLU A 8 -12.39 16.53 -0.91
CA GLU A 8 -13.13 17.52 -0.10
C GLU A 8 -14.09 16.88 0.90
N THR A 9 -14.39 15.60 0.76
CA THR A 9 -15.37 14.91 1.61
C THR A 9 -14.78 13.67 2.26
N VAL A 10 -15.26 13.33 3.44
CA VAL A 10 -14.89 12.09 4.14
C VAL A 10 -15.25 10.89 3.28
N GLU A 11 -16.41 10.91 2.62
CA GLU A 11 -16.88 9.82 1.76
C GLU A 11 -15.92 9.54 0.60
N SER A 12 -15.46 10.59 -0.09
CA SER A 12 -14.47 10.45 -1.17
C SER A 12 -13.15 9.90 -0.65
N PHE A 13 -12.69 10.40 0.50
CA PHE A 13 -11.47 9.94 1.15
C PHE A 13 -11.57 8.46 1.54
N LEU A 14 -12.67 8.04 2.15
CA LEU A 14 -12.87 6.65 2.55
C LEU A 14 -12.93 5.71 1.34
N SER A 15 -13.59 6.11 0.25
CA SER A 15 -13.62 5.31 -0.98
C SER A 15 -12.23 5.10 -1.57
N LEU A 16 -11.44 6.17 -1.66
CA LEU A 16 -10.06 6.10 -2.16
C LEU A 16 -9.17 5.24 -1.26
N SER A 17 -9.32 5.40 0.04
CA SER A 17 -8.55 4.63 1.01
C SER A 17 -8.86 3.15 0.94
N MET A 18 -10.13 2.77 0.79
CA MET A 18 -10.51 1.36 0.60
C MET A 18 -9.89 0.78 -0.66
N LEU A 19 -9.94 1.52 -1.77
CA LEU A 19 -9.33 1.08 -3.02
C LEU A 19 -7.82 0.87 -2.85
N LEU A 20 -7.14 1.82 -2.21
CA LEU A 20 -5.71 1.72 -1.94
C LEU A 20 -5.37 0.48 -1.12
N GLU A 21 -6.11 0.21 -0.06
CA GLU A 21 -5.85 -0.93 0.81
C GLU A 21 -6.09 -2.27 0.10
N TYR A 22 -7.18 -2.39 -0.68
CA TYR A 22 -7.44 -3.61 -1.45
C TYR A 22 -6.35 -3.86 -2.51
N GLU A 23 -5.94 -2.83 -3.23
CA GLU A 23 -4.87 -2.96 -4.22
C GLU A 23 -3.53 -3.29 -3.56
N SER A 24 -3.24 -2.69 -2.41
CA SER A 24 -2.04 -3.01 -1.63
C SER A 24 -2.03 -4.47 -1.19
N ALA A 25 -3.14 -4.97 -0.65
CA ALA A 25 -3.25 -6.36 -0.24
C ALA A 25 -3.05 -7.32 -1.41
N ASP A 26 -3.65 -7.03 -2.56
CA ASP A 26 -3.51 -7.86 -3.76
C ASP A 26 -2.07 -7.92 -4.25
N ARG A 27 -1.38 -6.77 -4.29
CA ARG A 27 0.03 -6.70 -4.69
C ARG A 27 0.93 -7.44 -3.73
N LEU A 28 0.72 -7.28 -2.44
CA LEU A 28 1.50 -7.99 -1.43
C LEU A 28 1.33 -9.50 -1.55
N ARG A 29 0.14 -9.97 -1.89
CA ARG A 29 -0.10 -11.40 -2.12
C ARG A 29 0.54 -11.90 -3.41
N GLU A 30 0.56 -11.11 -4.46
CA GLU A 30 1.30 -11.45 -5.69
C GLU A 30 2.79 -11.58 -5.40
N LEU A 31 3.36 -10.64 -4.66
CA LEU A 31 4.76 -10.68 -4.25
C LEU A 31 5.04 -11.86 -3.32
N SER A 32 4.12 -12.17 -2.42
CA SER A 32 4.21 -13.33 -1.55
C SER A 32 4.32 -14.63 -2.36
N ARG A 33 3.47 -14.79 -3.38
CA ARG A 33 3.53 -15.96 -4.28
C ARG A 33 4.83 -16.01 -5.05
N PHE A 34 5.33 -14.87 -5.52
CA PHE A 34 6.64 -14.78 -6.16
C PHE A 34 7.75 -15.26 -5.23
N MET A 35 7.76 -14.81 -3.99
CA MET A 35 8.75 -15.22 -2.98
C MET A 35 8.71 -16.73 -2.72
N LEU A 36 7.50 -17.28 -2.63
CA LEU A 36 7.32 -18.71 -2.41
C LEU A 36 7.87 -19.54 -3.58
N ASN A 37 7.62 -19.10 -4.83
CA ASN A 37 8.14 -19.75 -6.03
C ASN A 37 9.67 -19.68 -6.12
N HIS A 38 10.29 -18.70 -5.47
CA HIS A 38 11.74 -18.53 -5.40
C HIS A 38 12.34 -19.07 -4.08
N LYS A 39 11.60 -19.94 -3.39
CA LYS A 39 12.02 -20.59 -2.14
C LYS A 39 12.32 -19.62 -0.98
N ALA A 40 11.79 -18.42 -1.03
CA ALA A 40 11.93 -17.41 0.02
C ALA A 40 10.71 -17.42 0.94
N ARG A 41 10.54 -18.50 1.68
CA ARG A 41 9.34 -18.74 2.50
C ARG A 41 9.12 -17.69 3.58
N GLU A 42 10.17 -17.30 4.29
CA GLU A 42 10.06 -16.27 5.33
C GLU A 42 9.55 -14.93 4.78
N LEU A 43 10.05 -14.54 3.60
CA LEU A 43 9.62 -13.32 2.94
C LEU A 43 8.19 -13.44 2.43
N SER A 44 7.80 -14.61 1.93
CA SER A 44 6.42 -14.88 1.53
C SER A 44 5.47 -14.70 2.71
N GLU A 45 5.78 -15.28 3.85
CA GLU A 45 4.98 -15.18 5.07
C GLU A 45 4.90 -13.73 5.58
N LEU A 46 5.99 -12.97 5.46
CA LEU A 46 6.01 -11.55 5.80
C LEU A 46 5.06 -10.73 4.94
N LEU A 47 5.18 -10.90 3.64
CA LEU A 47 4.35 -10.15 2.69
C LEU A 47 2.87 -10.50 2.89
N GLU A 48 2.57 -11.77 3.18
CA GLU A 48 1.20 -12.19 3.52
C GLU A 48 0.72 -11.52 4.82
N THR A 49 1.57 -11.38 5.82
CA THR A 49 1.25 -10.68 7.06
C THR A 49 0.91 -9.22 6.79
N LEU A 50 1.70 -8.55 5.95
CA LEU A 50 1.42 -7.17 5.55
C LEU A 50 0.10 -7.06 4.78
N ALA A 51 -0.21 -8.04 3.90
CA ALA A 51 -1.48 -8.08 3.19
C ALA A 51 -2.67 -8.20 4.16
N VAL A 52 -2.53 -9.01 5.20
CA VAL A 52 -3.55 -9.15 6.25
C VAL A 52 -3.76 -7.82 6.97
N TYR A 53 -2.70 -7.07 7.26
CA TYR A 53 -2.83 -5.74 7.87
C TYR A 53 -3.56 -4.76 6.96
N SER A 54 -3.29 -4.80 5.64
CA SER A 54 -4.04 -3.99 4.68
C SER A 54 -5.52 -4.37 4.65
N ASP A 55 -5.86 -5.66 4.71
CA ASP A 55 -7.25 -6.11 4.79
C ASP A 55 -7.93 -5.65 6.08
N GLN A 56 -7.23 -5.70 7.20
CA GLN A 56 -7.74 -5.22 8.49
C GLN A 56 -8.01 -3.71 8.43
N HIS A 57 -7.09 -2.95 7.87
CA HIS A 57 -7.26 -1.52 7.69
C HIS A 57 -8.46 -1.22 6.77
N ALA A 58 -8.62 -1.96 5.66
CA ALA A 58 -9.78 -1.84 4.78
C ALA A 58 -11.09 -2.11 5.53
N SER A 59 -11.08 -3.08 6.43
CA SER A 59 -12.25 -3.41 7.28
C SER A 59 -12.60 -2.26 8.23
N GLU A 60 -11.60 -1.65 8.85
CA GLU A 60 -11.78 -0.47 9.72
C GLU A 60 -12.33 0.72 8.94
N ILE A 61 -11.82 0.94 7.73
CA ILE A 61 -12.33 1.99 6.84
C ILE A 61 -13.81 1.72 6.49
N ARG A 62 -14.16 0.47 6.23
CA ARG A 62 -15.53 0.08 5.95
C ARG A 62 -16.46 0.38 7.13
N GLU A 63 -16.00 0.16 8.36
CA GLU A 63 -16.76 0.52 9.56
C GLU A 63 -16.97 2.03 9.65
N LEU A 64 -15.94 2.82 9.36
CA LEU A 64 -16.06 4.29 9.31
C LEU A 64 -17.04 4.75 8.23
N ALA A 65 -17.18 3.98 7.15
CA ALA A 65 -18.07 4.28 6.05
C ALA A 65 -19.52 3.87 6.29
N GLU A 66 -19.79 3.16 7.39
CA GLU A 66 -21.14 2.67 7.70
C GLU A 66 -22.12 3.83 7.81
N GLY A 67 -23.27 3.70 7.11
CA GLY A 67 -24.28 4.75 7.07
C GLY A 67 -23.97 5.91 6.12
N ARG A 68 -22.86 5.89 5.41
CA ARG A 68 -22.46 6.91 4.44
C ARG A 68 -22.68 6.41 3.02
N VAL A 69 -23.02 7.33 2.11
CA VAL A 69 -23.11 7.03 0.69
C VAL A 69 -21.75 7.35 0.06
N LEU A 70 -21.03 6.32 -0.36
CA LEU A 70 -19.71 6.48 -0.94
C LEU A 70 -19.81 6.73 -2.46
N PRO A 71 -18.97 7.62 -3.03
CA PRO A 71 -18.94 7.84 -4.47
C PRO A 71 -18.43 6.60 -5.21
N GLU A 72 -18.81 6.48 -6.48
CA GLU A 72 -18.35 5.39 -7.32
C GLU A 72 -16.84 5.47 -7.56
N LEU A 73 -16.16 4.33 -7.40
CA LEU A 73 -14.70 4.24 -7.57
C LEU A 73 -14.26 4.54 -8.99
N ALA A 74 -15.11 4.31 -10.00
CA ALA A 74 -14.81 4.59 -11.40
C ALA A 74 -14.47 6.07 -11.65
N THR A 75 -15.04 7.00 -10.88
CA THR A 75 -14.75 8.43 -11.02
C THR A 75 -13.44 8.83 -10.33
N LEU A 76 -12.94 7.97 -9.46
CA LEU A 76 -11.75 8.21 -8.63
C LEU A 76 -10.54 7.41 -9.11
N SER A 77 -10.75 6.31 -9.83
CA SER A 77 -9.72 5.33 -10.21
C SER A 77 -8.65 5.86 -11.14
N LEU A 78 -8.92 6.93 -11.87
CA LEU A 78 -7.96 7.54 -12.80
C LEU A 78 -6.72 8.09 -12.12
N SER A 79 -6.68 8.05 -10.82
CA SER A 79 -5.66 8.71 -10.00
C SER A 79 -4.52 7.78 -9.57
N TRP A 80 -4.62 6.48 -9.83
CA TRP A 80 -3.67 5.48 -9.32
C TRP A 80 -2.54 5.14 -10.28
N GLU A 81 -2.35 5.92 -11.34
CA GLU A 81 -1.16 5.78 -12.19
C GLU A 81 0.09 5.92 -11.33
N GLY A 82 0.95 4.92 -11.38
CA GLY A 82 2.18 4.88 -10.58
C GLY A 82 2.10 4.06 -9.30
N LEU A 83 0.91 3.58 -8.91
CA LEU A 83 0.74 2.58 -7.84
C LEU A 83 0.53 1.18 -8.44
N GLU A 84 0.77 1.03 -9.73
CA GLU A 84 0.64 -0.24 -10.44
C GLU A 84 1.67 -1.26 -9.95
N GLY A 85 1.28 -2.53 -10.03
CA GLY A 85 2.11 -3.63 -9.63
C GLY A 85 3.39 -3.78 -10.47
N PRO A 86 4.29 -4.67 -10.08
CA PRO A 86 5.55 -4.85 -10.79
C PRO A 86 5.32 -5.31 -12.23
N GLU A 87 6.10 -4.77 -13.17
CA GLU A 87 6.22 -5.31 -14.51
C GLU A 87 6.97 -6.64 -14.41
N THR A 88 6.27 -7.74 -14.53
CA THR A 88 6.84 -9.08 -14.33
C THR A 88 7.92 -9.43 -15.35
N THR A 89 7.87 -8.85 -16.55
CA THR A 89 8.82 -9.13 -17.63
C THR A 89 10.25 -8.68 -17.34
N ALA A 90 10.44 -7.68 -16.49
CA ALA A 90 11.77 -7.17 -16.15
C ALA A 90 12.59 -8.12 -15.28
N TYR A 91 11.95 -9.11 -14.65
CA TYR A 91 12.59 -9.97 -13.66
C TYR A 91 12.97 -11.36 -14.17
N GLU A 92 12.56 -11.72 -15.38
CA GLU A 92 12.84 -13.05 -15.95
C GLU A 92 14.32 -13.30 -16.24
N SER A 93 15.09 -12.22 -16.46
CA SER A 93 16.50 -12.29 -16.83
C SER A 93 17.48 -12.17 -15.66
N VAL A 94 17.00 -12.01 -14.42
CA VAL A 94 17.85 -11.84 -13.24
C VAL A 94 17.92 -13.14 -12.42
N THR A 95 18.95 -13.25 -11.57
CA THR A 95 19.08 -14.41 -10.68
C THR A 95 17.93 -14.40 -9.64
N PRO A 96 17.54 -15.57 -9.12
CA PRO A 96 16.49 -15.62 -8.08
C PRO A 96 16.78 -14.72 -6.90
N GLN A 97 18.04 -14.60 -6.47
CA GLN A 97 18.43 -13.74 -5.35
C GLN A 97 18.23 -12.27 -5.67
N MET A 98 18.64 -11.83 -6.84
CA MET A 98 18.45 -10.44 -7.29
C MET A 98 16.96 -10.12 -7.45
N ALA A 99 16.20 -11.05 -8.00
CA ALA A 99 14.77 -10.88 -8.17
C ALA A 99 14.05 -10.70 -6.82
N VAL A 100 14.44 -11.46 -5.80
CA VAL A 100 13.88 -11.34 -4.43
C VAL A 100 14.19 -9.97 -3.85
N ASP A 101 15.44 -9.50 -3.93
CA ASP A 101 15.84 -8.20 -3.40
C ASP A 101 15.11 -7.05 -4.13
N ASP A 102 14.99 -7.14 -5.44
CA ASP A 102 14.28 -6.14 -6.24
C ASP A 102 12.79 -6.09 -5.89
N MET A 103 12.17 -7.24 -5.64
CA MET A 103 10.77 -7.32 -5.25
C MET A 103 10.53 -6.73 -3.87
N LEU A 104 11.45 -6.93 -2.93
CA LEU A 104 11.38 -6.30 -1.61
C LEU A 104 11.49 -4.78 -1.70
N GLN A 105 12.39 -4.29 -2.55
CA GLN A 105 12.53 -2.85 -2.80
C GLN A 105 11.26 -2.29 -3.46
N LEU A 106 10.66 -3.03 -4.36
CA LEU A 106 9.40 -2.64 -4.99
C LEU A 106 8.28 -2.56 -3.96
N ALA A 107 8.15 -3.58 -3.10
CA ALA A 107 7.18 -3.57 -2.01
C ALA A 107 7.36 -2.34 -1.12
N LEU A 108 8.60 -2.05 -0.76
CA LEU A 108 8.92 -0.87 0.07
C LEU A 108 8.52 0.44 -0.64
N ARG A 109 8.84 0.58 -1.91
CA ARG A 109 8.44 1.78 -2.68
C ARG A 109 6.92 1.95 -2.72
N ASN A 110 6.19 0.85 -2.89
CA ASN A 110 4.73 0.90 -2.92
C ASN A 110 4.13 1.30 -1.57
N GLU A 111 4.68 0.78 -0.47
CA GLU A 111 4.25 1.17 0.87
C GLU A 111 4.57 2.65 1.17
N ILE A 112 5.72 3.13 0.73
CA ILE A 112 6.10 4.54 0.86
C ILE A 112 5.15 5.43 0.05
N LYS A 113 4.77 5.03 -1.16
CA LYS A 113 3.80 5.78 -1.98
C LYS A 113 2.44 5.86 -1.29
N GLY A 114 1.99 4.78 -0.66
CA GLY A 114 0.77 4.78 0.12
C GLY A 114 0.85 5.74 1.30
N GLN A 115 1.94 5.72 2.03
CA GLN A 115 2.20 6.64 3.13
C GLN A 115 2.20 8.10 2.64
N ASP A 116 2.94 8.38 1.57
CA ASP A 116 3.03 9.72 0.99
C ASP A 116 1.65 10.24 0.53
N PHE A 117 0.82 9.36 -0.02
CA PHE A 117 -0.54 9.69 -0.39
C PHE A 117 -1.34 10.21 0.80
N TYR A 118 -1.31 9.49 1.91
CA TYR A 118 -2.02 9.91 3.13
C TYR A 118 -1.41 11.18 3.74
N ILE A 119 -0.09 11.32 3.72
CA ILE A 119 0.59 12.54 4.19
C ILE A 119 0.14 13.76 3.38
N ASP A 120 0.13 13.63 2.05
CA ASP A 120 -0.29 14.74 1.17
C ASP A 120 -1.73 15.16 1.45
N ILE A 121 -2.63 14.22 1.65
CA ILE A 121 -4.02 14.53 1.99
C ILE A 121 -4.11 15.19 3.36
N SER A 122 -3.33 14.71 4.34
CA SER A 122 -3.31 15.30 5.68
C SER A 122 -2.84 16.74 5.70
N LEU A 123 -2.04 17.12 4.71
CA LEU A 123 -1.50 18.49 4.61
C LEU A 123 -2.36 19.41 3.73
N HIS A 124 -3.06 18.87 2.73
CA HIS A 124 -3.62 19.68 1.66
C HIS A 124 -5.13 19.56 1.44
N SER A 125 -5.81 18.61 2.06
CA SER A 125 -7.28 18.54 1.93
C SER A 125 -7.91 19.78 2.57
N PRO A 126 -8.94 20.36 1.94
CA PRO A 126 -9.67 21.48 2.54
C PRO A 126 -10.55 21.07 3.73
N ASN A 127 -10.82 19.77 3.89
CA ASN A 127 -11.67 19.25 4.96
C ASN A 127 -10.84 18.83 6.16
N GLU A 128 -11.06 19.45 7.31
CA GLU A 128 -10.32 19.17 8.54
C GLU A 128 -10.45 17.70 8.99
N GLN A 129 -11.64 17.14 8.90
CA GLN A 129 -11.88 15.74 9.28
C GLN A 129 -11.11 14.78 8.37
N VAL A 130 -11.06 15.07 7.08
CA VAL A 130 -10.24 14.30 6.12
C VAL A 130 -8.76 14.40 6.49
N ARG A 131 -8.26 15.60 6.81
CA ARG A 131 -6.86 15.76 7.22
C ARG A 131 -6.51 14.93 8.45
N LYS A 132 -7.38 14.89 9.44
CA LYS A 132 -7.17 14.09 10.67
C LYS A 132 -7.14 12.59 10.37
N LEU A 133 -8.10 12.09 9.62
CA LEU A 133 -8.14 10.68 9.23
C LEU A 133 -6.91 10.29 8.40
N ALA A 134 -6.52 11.14 7.46
CA ALA A 134 -5.34 10.88 6.63
C ALA A 134 -4.06 10.83 7.46
N ALA A 135 -3.93 11.67 8.48
CA ALA A 135 -2.78 11.61 9.38
C ALA A 135 -2.72 10.30 10.17
N GLU A 136 -3.87 9.81 10.64
CA GLU A 136 -3.96 8.51 11.31
C GLU A 136 -3.55 7.37 10.37
N PHE A 137 -4.06 7.38 9.14
CA PHE A 137 -3.75 6.36 8.14
C PHE A 137 -2.28 6.40 7.73
N ALA A 138 -1.69 7.60 7.63
CA ALA A 138 -0.26 7.74 7.37
C ALA A 138 0.60 7.08 8.46
N ASN A 139 0.19 7.20 9.73
CA ASN A 139 0.88 6.56 10.84
C ASN A 139 0.81 5.03 10.76
N GLU A 140 -0.32 4.48 10.36
CA GLU A 140 -0.47 3.04 10.16
C GLU A 140 0.43 2.52 9.03
N GLU A 141 0.48 3.24 7.92
CA GLU A 141 1.38 2.90 6.80
C GLU A 141 2.85 2.99 7.21
N ASN A 142 3.20 3.92 8.09
CA ASN A 142 4.56 4.03 8.60
C ASN A 142 5.03 2.75 9.31
N GLU A 143 4.14 2.05 9.98
CA GLU A 143 4.47 0.76 10.60
C GLU A 143 4.81 -0.31 9.56
N HIS A 144 4.10 -0.35 8.44
CA HIS A 144 4.38 -1.26 7.32
C HIS A 144 5.75 -0.96 6.71
N VAL A 145 6.02 0.32 6.45
CA VAL A 145 7.32 0.78 5.92
C VAL A 145 8.44 0.38 6.86
N ALA A 146 8.30 0.61 8.15
CA ALA A 146 9.31 0.28 9.16
C ALA A 146 9.60 -1.24 9.21
N LYS A 147 8.58 -2.07 9.11
CA LYS A 147 8.74 -3.54 9.07
C LYS A 147 9.51 -3.99 7.85
N LEU A 148 9.15 -3.48 6.66
CA LEU A 148 9.87 -3.81 5.42
C LEU A 148 11.32 -3.34 5.47
N GLN A 149 11.58 -2.13 5.95
CA GLN A 149 12.94 -1.61 6.11
C GLN A 149 13.77 -2.46 7.05
N SER A 150 13.19 -2.88 8.16
CA SER A 150 13.84 -3.75 9.14
C SER A 150 14.23 -5.10 8.52
N TRP A 151 13.36 -5.68 7.71
CA TRP A 151 13.62 -6.96 7.08
C TRP A 151 14.65 -6.89 5.97
N ILE A 152 14.60 -5.83 5.17
CA ILE A 152 15.61 -5.58 4.14
C ILE A 152 17.01 -5.43 4.79
N ALA A 153 17.09 -4.66 5.89
CA ALA A 153 18.32 -4.49 6.63
C ALA A 153 18.84 -5.81 7.24
N SER A 154 17.93 -6.58 7.85
CA SER A 154 18.27 -7.90 8.43
C SER A 154 18.78 -8.88 7.37
N ARG A 155 18.21 -8.84 6.16
CA ARG A 155 18.62 -9.67 5.05
C ARG A 155 20.04 -9.31 4.56
N LYS A 156 20.39 -8.03 4.53
CA LYS A 156 21.74 -7.56 4.15
C LYS A 156 22.80 -8.00 5.15
N GLU A 157 22.48 -8.04 6.45
CA GLU A 157 23.40 -8.49 7.48
C GLU A 157 23.74 -9.99 7.38
N LYS A 158 22.85 -10.80 6.80
CA LYS A 158 23.04 -12.24 6.65
C LYS A 158 23.84 -12.63 5.41
N THR A 159 24.14 -11.68 4.55
CA THR A 159 24.98 -11.88 3.37
C THR A 159 26.33 -11.25 3.57
#